data_29cb45f8f708611b8d2b98652ebeca43
#
_entry.id   29cb45f8f708611b8d2b98652ebeca43
#
_cell.length_a   1.000
_cell.length_b   1.000
_cell.length_c   1.000
_cell.angle_alpha   90.00
_cell.angle_beta   90.00
_cell.angle_gamma   90.00
#
_symmetry.space_group_name_H-M   'P 1'
#
loop_
_entity.id
_entity.type
_entity.pdbx_description
1 polymer ?
#
loop_
_entity_poly.entity_id
_entity_poly.type
_entity_poly.pdbx_seq_one_letter_code
_entity_poly.pdbx_strand_id
1 'polypeptide(L)'
;MTVDMRSFLQQIKKTDDLFTVKKRVSTKYEIAAVTEKLDGSKAALFENVNRSKFRLVSNLVGSRDSFAQAICSKKSDIYQKIVRAISSAKKPKISKTAKFFENSSKDISILPIVTHFQNESGPFILSLIHI
;
A
#
# COMPACT_ATOMS: atom_id res chain seq x y z
N MET A 1 14.98 9.64 -8.88
CA MET A 1 13.53 9.75 -9.15
C MET A 1 12.83 9.32 -7.87
N THR A 2 11.99 10.15 -7.27
CA THR A 2 11.25 9.77 -6.06
C THR A 2 10.01 9.00 -6.53
N VAL A 3 9.91 7.73 -6.18
CA VAL A 3 8.75 6.91 -6.50
C VAL A 3 7.76 7.07 -5.36
N ASP A 4 6.62 7.71 -5.62
CA ASP A 4 5.49 7.70 -4.72
C ASP A 4 4.53 6.53 -5.05
N MET A 5 3.61 6.24 -4.15
CA MET A 5 2.66 5.13 -4.31
C MET A 5 1.82 5.24 -5.60
N ARG A 6 1.43 6.45 -6.02
CA ARG A 6 0.59 6.63 -7.21
C ARG A 6 1.37 6.38 -8.50
N SER A 7 2.61 6.89 -8.58
CA SER A 7 3.49 6.62 -9.71
C SER A 7 3.88 5.15 -9.80
N PHE A 8 4.09 4.50 -8.66
CA PHE A 8 4.35 3.07 -8.62
C PHE A 8 3.14 2.24 -9.09
N LEU A 9 1.92 2.57 -8.66
CA LEU A 9 0.71 1.92 -9.15
C LEU A 9 0.54 2.06 -10.67
N GLN A 10 0.87 3.23 -11.25
CA GLN A 10 0.86 3.41 -12.70
C GLN A 10 1.91 2.54 -13.41
N GLN A 11 3.07 2.36 -12.80
CA GLN A 11 4.13 1.51 -13.34
C GLN A 11 3.71 0.04 -13.36
N ILE A 12 3.26 -0.53 -12.23
CA ILE A 12 2.87 -1.94 -12.13
C ILE A 12 1.61 -2.27 -12.92
N LYS A 13 0.76 -1.27 -13.20
CA LYS A 13 -0.37 -1.43 -14.12
C LYS A 13 0.08 -1.66 -15.56
N LYS A 14 1.20 -1.07 -15.99
CA LYS A 14 1.75 -1.24 -17.35
C LYS A 14 2.41 -2.60 -17.54
N THR A 15 2.91 -3.21 -16.48
CA THR A 15 3.61 -4.52 -16.49
C THR A 15 2.69 -5.70 -16.16
N ASP A 16 1.38 -5.46 -16.05
CA ASP A 16 0.36 -6.47 -15.66
C ASP A 16 0.57 -7.05 -14.24
N ASP A 17 1.32 -6.34 -13.38
CA ASP A 17 1.54 -6.72 -11.99
C ASP A 17 0.45 -6.19 -11.04
N LEU A 18 -0.60 -5.57 -11.60
CA LEU A 18 -1.74 -5.00 -10.86
C LEU A 18 -3.05 -5.67 -11.29
N PHE A 19 -3.68 -6.39 -10.38
CA PHE A 19 -5.02 -6.92 -10.57
C PHE A 19 -6.08 -5.91 -10.09
N THR A 20 -7.00 -5.51 -10.97
CA THR A 20 -8.05 -4.54 -10.63
C THR A 20 -9.38 -5.23 -10.37
N VAL A 21 -9.89 -5.10 -9.15
CA VAL A 21 -11.18 -5.58 -8.70
C VAL A 21 -12.21 -4.47 -8.85
N LYS A 22 -13.07 -4.57 -9.88
CA LYS A 22 -14.14 -3.60 -10.16
C LYS A 22 -15.43 -3.91 -9.39
N LYS A 23 -15.66 -5.20 -9.04
CA LYS A 23 -16.81 -5.61 -8.25
C LYS A 23 -16.75 -4.96 -6.87
N ARG A 24 -17.93 -4.62 -6.34
CA ARG A 24 -18.04 -4.12 -4.97
C ARG A 24 -17.65 -5.21 -3.97
N VAL A 25 -16.74 -4.90 -3.05
CA VAL A 25 -16.21 -5.84 -2.06
C VAL A 25 -16.38 -5.32 -0.65
N SER A 26 -16.55 -6.24 0.29
CA SER A 26 -16.60 -5.94 1.71
C SER A 26 -15.20 -5.82 2.31
N THR A 27 -15.04 -4.90 3.27
CA THR A 27 -13.83 -4.84 4.10
C THR A 27 -13.74 -6.03 5.06
N LYS A 28 -14.86 -6.71 5.31
CA LYS A 28 -14.92 -7.87 6.20
C LYS A 28 -14.66 -9.14 5.40
N TYR A 29 -13.46 -9.66 5.48
CA TYR A 29 -12.94 -10.92 4.91
C TYR A 29 -12.80 -10.99 3.38
N GLU A 30 -13.66 -10.34 2.56
CA GLU A 30 -13.58 -10.48 1.11
C GLU A 30 -12.31 -9.90 0.52
N ILE A 31 -11.92 -8.69 0.98
CA ILE A 31 -10.64 -8.06 0.57
C ILE A 31 -9.47 -8.94 1.00
N ALA A 32 -9.49 -9.47 2.22
CA ALA A 32 -8.44 -10.35 2.73
C ALA A 32 -8.32 -11.63 1.90
N ALA A 33 -9.44 -12.28 1.57
CA ALA A 33 -9.45 -13.50 0.76
C ALA A 33 -8.91 -13.28 -0.67
N VAL A 34 -9.23 -12.14 -1.30
CA VAL A 34 -8.64 -11.79 -2.61
C VAL A 34 -7.15 -11.50 -2.47
N THR A 35 -6.75 -10.78 -1.41
CA THR A 35 -5.36 -10.44 -1.12
C THR A 35 -4.51 -11.69 -0.95
N GLU A 36 -5.01 -12.67 -0.18
CA GLU A 36 -4.36 -13.97 0.03
C GLU A 36 -4.16 -14.75 -1.28
N LYS A 37 -5.17 -14.79 -2.15
CA LYS A 37 -5.07 -15.47 -3.45
C LYS A 37 -4.04 -14.85 -4.40
N LEU A 38 -3.75 -13.58 -4.23
CA LEU A 38 -2.79 -12.83 -5.05
C LEU A 38 -1.42 -12.70 -4.38
N ASP A 39 -1.26 -13.25 -3.17
CA ASP A 39 -0.02 -13.13 -2.42
C ASP A 39 1.17 -13.73 -3.19
N GLY A 40 2.31 -13.05 -3.12
CA GLY A 40 3.51 -13.40 -3.87
C GLY A 40 3.42 -13.22 -5.40
N SER A 41 2.26 -12.85 -5.96
CA SER A 41 2.06 -12.71 -7.41
C SER A 41 1.79 -11.27 -7.85
N LYS A 42 0.63 -10.71 -7.55
CA LYS A 42 0.21 -9.39 -8.01
C LYS A 42 -0.28 -8.51 -6.88
N ALA A 43 -0.13 -7.19 -7.05
CA ALA A 43 -0.87 -6.23 -6.24
C ALA A 43 -2.35 -6.22 -6.62
N ALA A 44 -3.24 -5.92 -5.67
CA ALA A 44 -4.66 -5.78 -5.92
C ALA A 44 -5.12 -4.33 -5.70
N LEU A 45 -5.86 -3.79 -6.68
CA LEU A 45 -6.55 -2.51 -6.58
C LEU A 45 -8.06 -2.74 -6.51
N PHE A 46 -8.67 -2.41 -5.40
CA PHE A 46 -10.12 -2.46 -5.19
C PHE A 46 -10.71 -1.08 -5.49
N GLU A 47 -11.47 -0.97 -6.59
CA GLU A 47 -12.08 0.29 -7.01
C GLU A 47 -13.35 0.61 -6.23
N ASN A 48 -14.10 -0.42 -5.83
CA ASN A 48 -15.39 -0.29 -5.16
C ASN A 48 -15.37 -1.02 -3.80
N VAL A 49 -15.10 -0.28 -2.74
CA VAL A 49 -15.12 -0.82 -1.37
C VAL A 49 -16.44 -0.46 -0.70
N ASN A 50 -17.09 -1.44 -0.07
CA ASN A 50 -18.37 -1.24 0.59
C ASN A 50 -18.28 -0.16 1.68
N ARG A 51 -19.24 0.75 1.71
CA ARG A 51 -19.33 1.87 2.68
C ARG A 51 -18.14 2.84 2.65
N SER A 52 -17.31 2.84 1.61
CA SER A 52 -16.21 3.79 1.48
C SER A 52 -16.18 4.40 0.08
N LYS A 53 -15.77 5.67 0.01
CA LYS A 53 -15.46 6.38 -1.24
C LYS A 53 -14.00 6.19 -1.64
N PHE A 54 -13.18 5.61 -0.77
CA PHE A 54 -11.77 5.41 -1.03
C PHE A 54 -11.53 4.07 -1.73
N ARG A 55 -10.62 4.09 -2.68
CA ARG A 55 -10.06 2.88 -3.25
C ARG A 55 -9.04 2.30 -2.27
N LEU A 56 -8.87 0.99 -2.31
CA LEU A 56 -7.91 0.30 -1.48
C LEU A 56 -6.93 -0.47 -2.36
N VAL A 57 -5.67 -0.51 -1.95
CA VAL A 57 -4.64 -1.32 -2.58
C VAL A 57 -4.04 -2.28 -1.56
N SER A 58 -3.78 -3.52 -1.98
CA SER A 58 -3.10 -4.53 -1.16
C SER A 58 -1.96 -5.20 -1.95
N ASN A 59 -1.08 -5.91 -1.26
CA ASN A 59 0.09 -6.63 -1.82
C ASN A 59 1.00 -5.77 -2.70
N LEU A 60 1.05 -4.45 -2.46
CA LEU A 60 1.81 -3.53 -3.31
C LEU A 60 3.29 -3.91 -3.43
N VAL A 61 3.84 -4.46 -2.37
CA VAL A 61 5.22 -4.99 -2.28
C VAL A 61 5.23 -6.43 -1.76
N GLY A 62 4.23 -7.22 -2.15
CA GLY A 62 4.00 -8.59 -1.69
C GLY A 62 5.02 -9.61 -2.21
N SER A 63 5.86 -9.25 -3.17
CA SER A 63 6.93 -10.11 -3.69
C SER A 63 8.29 -9.41 -3.64
N ARG A 64 9.36 -10.21 -3.70
CA ARG A 64 10.72 -9.65 -3.77
C ARG A 64 10.95 -8.84 -5.05
N ASP A 65 10.27 -9.18 -6.13
CA ASP A 65 10.36 -8.44 -7.39
C ASP A 65 9.65 -7.10 -7.30
N SER A 66 8.41 -7.07 -6.79
CA SER A 66 7.67 -5.81 -6.59
C SER A 66 8.38 -4.89 -5.58
N PHE A 67 9.00 -5.44 -4.53
CA PHE A 67 9.81 -4.68 -3.60
C PHE A 67 11.04 -4.06 -4.29
N ALA A 68 11.77 -4.86 -5.11
CA ALA A 68 12.91 -4.34 -5.87
C ALA A 68 12.50 -3.20 -6.82
N GLN A 69 11.37 -3.35 -7.52
CA GLN A 69 10.81 -2.31 -8.38
C GLN A 69 10.45 -1.04 -7.56
N ALA A 70 9.79 -1.20 -6.42
CA ALA A 70 9.38 -0.08 -5.56
C ALA A 70 10.57 0.76 -5.07
N ILE A 71 11.70 0.12 -4.78
CA ILE A 71 12.93 0.81 -4.40
C ILE A 71 13.85 1.14 -5.58
N CYS A 72 13.40 0.95 -6.83
CA CYS A 72 14.19 1.16 -8.04
C CYS A 72 15.53 0.41 -8.02
N SER A 73 15.51 -0.89 -7.70
CA SER A 73 16.69 -1.77 -7.61
C SER A 73 16.53 -3.01 -8.46
N LYS A 74 17.65 -3.67 -8.79
CA LYS A 74 17.60 -5.06 -9.22
C LYS A 74 17.40 -5.96 -8.00
N LYS A 75 16.82 -7.14 -8.20
CA LYS A 75 16.57 -8.13 -7.13
C LYS A 75 17.86 -8.55 -6.41
N SER A 76 18.97 -8.67 -7.14
CA SER A 76 20.31 -8.95 -6.60
C SER A 76 20.83 -7.86 -5.67
N ASP A 77 20.44 -6.62 -5.91
CA ASP A 77 21.09 -5.43 -5.34
C ASP A 77 20.28 -4.82 -4.17
N ILE A 78 19.14 -5.43 -3.81
CA ILE A 78 18.23 -4.98 -2.75
C ILE A 78 19.00 -4.73 -1.45
N TYR A 79 19.77 -5.73 -1.00
CA TYR A 79 20.50 -5.66 0.26
C TYR A 79 21.52 -4.52 0.26
N GLN A 80 22.33 -4.42 -0.79
CA GLN A 80 23.33 -3.37 -0.91
C GLN A 80 22.68 -1.98 -0.93
N LYS A 81 21.53 -1.84 -1.60
CA LYS A 81 20.80 -0.58 -1.66
C LYS A 81 20.26 -0.16 -0.30
N ILE A 82 19.72 -1.11 0.48
CA ILE A 82 19.25 -0.85 1.85
C ILE A 82 20.42 -0.45 2.75
N VAL A 83 21.52 -1.18 2.73
CA VAL A 83 22.70 -0.87 3.55
C VAL A 83 23.25 0.52 3.22
N ARG A 84 23.34 0.87 1.92
CA ARG A 84 23.76 2.22 1.51
C ARG A 84 22.78 3.29 1.99
N ALA A 85 21.48 3.04 1.92
CA ALA A 85 20.48 4.00 2.38
C ALA A 85 20.57 4.26 3.89
N ILE A 86 20.82 3.23 4.69
CA ILE A 86 21.02 3.35 6.14
C ILE A 86 22.30 4.12 6.44
N SER A 87 23.41 3.77 5.78
CA SER A 87 24.71 4.41 5.98
C SER A 87 24.76 5.87 5.50
N SER A 88 23.88 6.26 4.59
CA SER A 88 23.81 7.60 4.00
C SER A 88 22.45 8.27 4.27
N ALA A 89 21.88 8.04 5.45
CA ALA A 89 20.60 8.60 5.84
C ALA A 89 20.62 10.14 5.77
N LYS A 90 19.61 10.72 5.11
CA LYS A 90 19.46 12.18 4.98
C LYS A 90 18.31 12.65 5.87
N LYS A 91 18.49 13.82 6.47
CA LYS A 91 17.39 14.46 7.21
C LYS A 91 16.22 14.75 6.26
N PRO A 92 14.97 14.47 6.67
CA PRO A 92 13.80 14.78 5.87
C PRO A 92 13.68 16.30 5.68
N LYS A 93 13.19 16.71 4.52
CA LYS A 93 12.86 18.11 4.28
C LYS A 93 11.55 18.45 5.00
N ILE A 94 11.59 19.52 5.79
CA ILE A 94 10.40 20.07 6.43
C ILE A 94 9.68 20.96 5.41
N SER A 95 8.40 20.68 5.15
CA SER A 95 7.54 21.51 4.31
C SER A 95 6.52 22.24 5.19
N LYS A 96 6.34 23.52 4.96
CA LYS A 96 5.30 24.31 5.63
C LYS A 96 3.90 24.07 5.04
N THR A 97 3.84 23.58 3.79
CA THR A 97 2.60 23.31 3.07
C THR A 97 2.65 21.91 2.47
N ALA A 98 1.58 21.15 2.60
CA ALA A 98 1.44 19.84 1.99
C ALA A 98 -0.01 19.63 1.56
N LYS A 99 -0.20 19.06 0.37
CA LYS A 99 -1.53 18.79 -0.21
C LYS A 99 -2.44 17.95 0.69
N PHE A 100 -1.88 17.12 1.56
CA PHE A 100 -2.69 16.31 2.47
C PHE A 100 -3.39 17.11 3.57
N PHE A 101 -3.01 18.39 3.80
CA PHE A 101 -3.71 19.28 4.72
C PHE A 101 -4.99 19.89 4.14
N GLU A 102 -5.24 19.73 2.84
CA GLU A 102 -6.45 20.27 2.18
C GLU A 102 -7.74 19.58 2.67
N ASN A 103 -7.63 18.35 3.17
CA ASN A 103 -8.76 17.59 3.65
C ASN A 103 -8.48 17.05 5.05
N SER A 104 -9.46 17.22 5.94
CA SER A 104 -9.43 16.64 7.29
C SER A 104 -10.79 16.05 7.64
N SER A 105 -10.79 15.00 8.45
CA SER A 105 -12.01 14.42 9.01
C SER A 105 -11.76 13.99 10.43
N LYS A 106 -12.77 14.16 11.28
CA LYS A 106 -12.78 13.60 12.64
C LYS A 106 -13.35 12.18 12.67
N ASP A 107 -13.99 11.76 11.58
CA ASP A 107 -14.58 10.44 11.45
C ASP A 107 -13.65 9.51 10.67
N ILE A 108 -13.04 8.58 11.38
CA ILE A 108 -12.16 7.55 10.77
C ILE A 108 -12.95 6.39 10.15
N SER A 109 -14.25 6.28 10.42
CA SER A 109 -15.10 5.21 9.84
C SER A 109 -15.27 5.32 8.33
N ILE A 110 -14.94 6.48 7.77
CA ILE A 110 -14.89 6.71 6.31
C ILE A 110 -13.79 5.90 5.61
N LEU A 111 -12.76 5.48 6.36
CA LEU A 111 -11.64 4.71 5.81
C LEU A 111 -12.03 3.24 5.65
N PRO A 112 -11.61 2.58 4.56
CA PRO A 112 -11.89 1.17 4.35
C PRO A 112 -10.92 0.28 5.15
N ILE A 113 -11.09 0.24 6.46
CA ILE A 113 -10.24 -0.56 7.36
C ILE A 113 -10.68 -2.02 7.23
N VAL A 114 -9.72 -2.90 6.90
CA VAL A 114 -9.98 -4.32 6.58
C VAL A 114 -9.95 -5.17 7.85
N THR A 115 -10.93 -6.09 7.94
CA THR A 115 -10.93 -7.20 8.89
C THR A 115 -10.45 -8.45 8.15
N HIS A 116 -9.34 -9.06 8.60
CA HIS A 116 -8.69 -10.17 7.90
C HIS A 116 -9.19 -11.53 8.39
N PHE A 117 -9.38 -11.70 9.70
CA PHE A 117 -9.71 -12.99 10.30
C PHE A 117 -10.92 -12.89 11.21
N GLN A 118 -11.62 -14.03 11.39
CA GLN A 118 -12.85 -14.09 12.18
C GLN A 118 -12.65 -13.75 13.66
N ASN A 119 -11.50 -14.12 14.22
CA ASN A 119 -11.18 -13.95 15.64
C ASN A 119 -10.16 -12.85 15.90
N GLU A 120 -9.92 -11.94 14.94
CA GLU A 120 -9.09 -10.79 15.23
C GLU A 120 -9.81 -9.79 16.15
N SER A 121 -9.07 -9.05 16.95
CA SER A 121 -9.62 -8.11 17.96
C SER A 121 -10.36 -6.92 17.34
N GLY A 122 -10.45 -6.83 16.01
CA GLY A 122 -11.14 -5.80 15.24
C GLY A 122 -10.33 -5.30 14.06
N PRO A 123 -10.89 -4.40 13.24
CA PRO A 123 -10.16 -3.78 12.16
C PRO A 123 -9.09 -2.83 12.71
N PHE A 124 -7.84 -3.01 12.28
CA PHE A 124 -6.70 -2.23 12.75
C PHE A 124 -6.15 -1.32 11.66
N ILE A 125 -5.73 -0.12 12.06
CA ILE A 125 -4.76 0.66 11.33
C ILE A 125 -3.40 0.39 12.00
N LEU A 126 -2.63 -0.54 11.43
CA LEU A 126 -1.33 -0.92 11.96
C LEU A 126 -0.25 0.12 11.64
N SER A 127 0.65 0.27 12.60
CA SER A 127 1.87 1.07 12.52
C SER A 127 1.68 2.58 12.76
N LEU A 128 1.21 2.92 13.93
CA LEU A 128 1.56 4.21 14.53
C LEU A 128 2.93 4.05 15.19
N ILE A 129 3.99 4.48 14.50
CA ILE A 129 5.29 4.63 15.13
C ILE A 129 5.30 6.01 15.77
N HIS A 130 5.25 6.03 17.08
CA HIS A 130 5.49 7.24 17.85
C HIS A 130 7.00 7.48 17.91
N ILE A 131 7.45 8.48 17.21
CA ILE A 131 8.85 8.91 17.21
C ILE A 131 9.00 10.06 18.20
#